data_1f6f21d3ddfb4e786bc0518f6c52f4f5
#
_entry.id   1f6f21d3ddfb4e786bc0518f6c52f4f5
#
_cell.length_a   1.000
_cell.length_b   1.000
_cell.length_c   1.000
_cell.angle_alpha   90.00
_cell.angle_beta   90.00
_cell.angle_gamma   90.00
#
_symmetry.space_group_name_H-M   'P 1'
#
loop_
_entity.id
_entity.type
_entity.pdbx_description
1 polymer ?
#
loop_
_entity_poly.entity_id
_entity_poly.type
_entity_poly.pdbx_seq_one_letter_code
_entity_poly.pdbx_strand_id
1 'polypeptide(L)'
;MTEPAATPGVLSGYRVLDCSIAMAGPFAAQRLGDLGADVIKVEPTTGEWQRHTAAGGATGNKINVSFLSLNRNKRSVALDLKSADGKDALRELVRTADVFLQNYRPGVAARLGVDYESLRAINPRIIYVSISGYGESGPYRDRPGQDLLVQAMSGAMLSAGRAGDEPSPAGQYLADAITASTAFEGVLAALLHRERTGEGQLVTVNMLDAVTTLQMQELSVFTVGGKPQERSAEAIAHVYIRAPYGVFRTSDGFVALAFADLHLLGELIDEPAFEGWNSEVEGWTKRDEIHAKTAAKLVANTSQHWIDLLGGAGIWIGPVYGYADLVDDPQIAHNGTFVEYDHPTEGHVKTPGFPYTFTKTPPQVYRGAPLVGEHTREILAEAGFDPERVDALLESGAAATTTAADPAPASARG
;
A
#
# COMPACT_ATOMS: atom_id res chain seq x y z
N MET A 1 -18.38 26.61 22.45
CA MET A 1 -18.40 25.15 22.64
C MET A 1 -16.96 24.73 22.36
N THR A 2 -16.26 24.23 23.37
CA THR A 2 -14.93 23.64 23.20
C THR A 2 -15.06 22.38 22.34
N GLU A 3 -14.34 22.30 21.24
CA GLU A 3 -14.23 21.07 20.50
C GLU A 3 -13.86 19.93 21.47
N PRO A 4 -14.53 18.76 21.38
CA PRO A 4 -14.16 17.63 22.20
C PRO A 4 -12.70 17.28 21.90
N ALA A 5 -11.88 17.18 22.95
CA ALA A 5 -10.48 16.76 22.80
C ALA A 5 -10.44 15.46 21.99
N ALA A 6 -9.67 15.45 20.92
CA ALA A 6 -9.55 14.27 20.04
C ALA A 6 -9.17 13.05 20.90
N THR A 7 -9.91 11.95 20.72
CA THR A 7 -9.60 10.70 21.43
C THR A 7 -8.21 10.24 20.99
N PRO A 8 -7.29 9.96 21.92
CA PRO A 8 -5.95 9.48 21.54
C PRO A 8 -6.05 8.20 20.72
N GLY A 9 -5.30 8.14 19.62
CA GLY A 9 -5.21 6.92 18.80
C GLY A 9 -4.53 5.77 19.58
N VAL A 10 -4.67 4.55 19.11
CA VAL A 10 -4.09 3.35 19.76
C VAL A 10 -2.55 3.41 19.84
N LEU A 11 -1.89 4.14 18.95
CA LEU A 11 -0.44 4.34 18.92
C LEU A 11 -0.01 5.72 19.43
N SER A 12 -0.89 6.45 20.10
CA SER A 12 -0.51 7.73 20.72
C SER A 12 0.60 7.53 21.75
N GLY A 13 1.62 8.39 21.70
CA GLY A 13 2.81 8.31 22.52
C GLY A 13 3.98 7.55 21.89
N TYR A 14 3.79 6.86 20.77
CA TYR A 14 4.89 6.29 19.99
C TYR A 14 5.38 7.26 18.92
N ARG A 15 6.71 7.36 18.77
CA ARG A 15 7.38 8.19 17.76
C ARG A 15 8.05 7.32 16.70
N VAL A 16 7.75 7.61 15.44
CA VAL A 16 8.25 6.89 14.26
C VAL A 16 9.11 7.83 13.42
N LEU A 17 10.36 7.45 13.16
CA LEU A 17 11.21 8.12 12.17
C LEU A 17 11.08 7.39 10.83
N ASP A 18 10.44 8.04 9.88
CA ASP A 18 10.23 7.51 8.52
C ASP A 18 11.30 8.07 7.57
N CYS A 19 12.37 7.30 7.38
CA CYS A 19 13.44 7.59 6.41
C CYS A 19 13.20 6.89 5.05
N SER A 20 12.01 6.38 4.83
CA SER A 20 11.66 5.66 3.60
C SER A 20 11.24 6.59 2.47
N ILE A 21 11.24 6.07 1.25
CA ILE A 21 10.89 6.78 0.02
C ILE A 21 9.91 5.96 -0.81
N ALA A 22 9.32 6.58 -1.82
CA ALA A 22 8.37 5.97 -2.75
C ALA A 22 7.07 5.53 -2.05
N MET A 23 6.74 4.22 -2.05
CA MET A 23 5.42 3.76 -1.64
C MET A 23 5.45 2.84 -0.42
N ALA A 24 6.16 1.72 -0.46
CA ALA A 24 6.04 0.66 0.56
C ALA A 24 6.30 1.16 1.98
N GLY A 25 7.41 1.85 2.21
CA GLY A 25 7.74 2.43 3.52
C GLY A 25 6.84 3.59 3.92
N PRO A 26 6.67 4.63 3.09
CA PRO A 26 5.78 5.75 3.41
C PRO A 26 4.35 5.32 3.72
N PHE A 27 3.80 4.34 3.01
CA PHE A 27 2.45 3.84 3.29
C PHE A 27 2.38 3.07 4.62
N ALA A 28 3.39 2.27 4.97
CA ALA A 28 3.47 1.63 6.28
C ALA A 28 3.51 2.68 7.41
N ALA A 29 4.35 3.70 7.27
CA ALA A 29 4.49 4.79 8.23
C ALA A 29 3.20 5.63 8.36
N GLN A 30 2.52 5.93 7.22
CA GLN A 30 1.23 6.60 7.25
C GLN A 30 0.20 5.84 8.08
N ARG A 31 0.10 4.51 7.92
CA ARG A 31 -0.84 3.67 8.69
C ARG A 31 -0.58 3.74 10.19
N LEU A 32 0.70 3.88 10.61
CA LEU A 32 1.04 4.13 12.01
C LEU A 32 0.55 5.51 12.47
N GLY A 33 0.73 6.54 11.64
CA GLY A 33 0.21 7.89 11.86
C GLY A 33 -1.32 7.92 11.94
N ASP A 34 -2.01 7.21 11.08
CA ASP A 34 -3.47 7.09 11.06
C ASP A 34 -4.01 6.50 12.39
N LEU A 35 -3.19 5.72 13.09
CA LEU A 35 -3.47 5.16 14.41
C LEU A 35 -2.97 6.03 15.58
N GLY A 36 -2.45 7.22 15.30
CA GLY A 36 -2.07 8.22 16.32
C GLY A 36 -0.60 8.26 16.68
N ALA A 37 0.30 7.52 16.01
CA ALA A 37 1.73 7.67 16.21
C ALA A 37 2.21 9.05 15.71
N ASP A 38 3.21 9.65 16.40
CA ASP A 38 3.95 10.82 15.94
C ASP A 38 4.94 10.39 14.86
N VAL A 39 4.54 10.49 13.59
CA VAL A 39 5.38 10.09 12.47
C VAL A 39 6.16 11.28 11.94
N ILE A 40 7.48 11.21 12.03
CA ILE A 40 8.41 12.21 11.51
C ILE A 40 9.07 11.66 10.24
N LYS A 41 8.71 12.24 9.10
CA LYS A 41 9.37 11.94 7.83
C LYS A 41 10.72 12.69 7.80
N VAL A 42 11.78 11.92 7.71
CA VAL A 42 13.15 12.42 7.53
C VAL A 42 13.49 12.35 6.05
N GLU A 43 13.74 13.48 5.43
CA GLU A 43 13.98 13.56 4.00
C GLU A 43 15.16 14.47 3.66
N PRO A 44 15.73 14.37 2.45
CA PRO A 44 16.75 15.30 1.98
C PRO A 44 16.24 16.75 2.02
N THR A 45 17.16 17.72 2.07
CA THR A 45 16.81 19.15 2.10
C THR A 45 16.03 19.62 0.86
N THR A 46 16.08 18.85 -0.23
CA THR A 46 15.28 19.06 -1.45
C THR A 46 13.98 18.28 -1.47
N GLY A 47 13.68 17.53 -0.41
CA GLY A 47 12.58 16.56 -0.37
C GLY A 47 12.90 15.23 -1.06
N GLU A 48 12.09 14.22 -0.82
CA GLU A 48 12.23 12.95 -1.53
C GLU A 48 11.74 13.08 -2.99
N TRP A 49 12.23 12.19 -3.86
CA TRP A 49 11.96 12.25 -5.30
C TRP A 49 10.48 12.14 -5.67
N GLN A 50 9.66 11.40 -4.90
CA GLN A 50 8.25 11.24 -5.18
C GLN A 50 7.46 12.55 -5.07
N ARG A 51 7.98 13.55 -4.37
CA ARG A 51 7.40 14.90 -4.35
C ARG A 51 7.38 15.57 -5.73
N HIS A 52 8.31 15.16 -6.59
CA HIS A 52 8.58 15.77 -7.91
C HIS A 52 8.10 14.90 -9.08
N THR A 53 7.70 13.66 -8.85
CA THR A 53 7.27 12.72 -9.88
C THR A 53 5.77 12.45 -9.76
N ALA A 54 5.02 12.89 -10.76
CA ALA A 54 3.56 12.77 -10.77
C ALA A 54 3.11 11.44 -11.37
N ALA A 55 2.36 10.65 -10.62
CA ALA A 55 1.64 9.49 -11.16
C ALA A 55 0.52 9.98 -12.09
N GLY A 56 0.42 9.40 -13.29
CA GLY A 56 -0.59 9.78 -14.29
C GLY A 56 -0.49 11.25 -14.76
N GLY A 57 0.63 11.93 -14.52
CA GLY A 57 0.76 13.36 -14.79
C GLY A 57 0.00 14.28 -13.82
N ALA A 58 -0.60 13.73 -12.76
CA ALA A 58 -1.37 14.50 -11.79
C ALA A 58 -0.44 15.21 -10.78
N THR A 59 -0.31 16.52 -10.93
CA THR A 59 0.47 17.38 -10.04
C THR A 59 -0.47 18.22 -9.18
N GLY A 60 -0.12 18.42 -7.90
CA GLY A 60 -0.72 19.45 -7.06
C GLY A 60 -0.01 20.79 -7.22
N ASN A 61 -0.33 21.75 -6.36
CA ASN A 61 0.29 23.08 -6.36
C ASN A 61 1.76 23.01 -5.88
N LYS A 62 2.01 22.36 -4.75
CA LYS A 62 3.34 22.19 -4.14
C LYS A 62 3.71 20.73 -3.87
N ILE A 63 2.70 19.86 -3.77
CA ILE A 63 2.86 18.44 -3.48
C ILE A 63 2.17 17.66 -4.60
N ASN A 64 2.84 16.64 -5.17
CA ASN A 64 2.14 15.81 -6.14
C ASN A 64 1.18 14.82 -5.45
N VAL A 65 0.19 14.33 -6.20
CA VAL A 65 -0.91 13.52 -5.69
C VAL A 65 -0.43 12.21 -5.05
N SER A 66 0.62 11.58 -5.59
CA SER A 66 1.15 10.33 -5.04
C SER A 66 1.77 10.53 -3.66
N PHE A 67 2.54 11.62 -3.46
CA PHE A 67 3.08 11.95 -2.15
C PHE A 67 1.98 12.34 -1.17
N LEU A 68 1.02 13.15 -1.62
CA LEU A 68 -0.11 13.61 -0.83
C LEU A 68 -0.91 12.43 -0.25
N SER A 69 -1.13 11.38 -1.04
CA SER A 69 -1.92 10.21 -0.64
C SER A 69 -1.23 9.28 0.35
N LEU A 70 0.12 9.31 0.43
CA LEU A 70 0.93 8.36 1.21
C LEU A 70 1.62 8.98 2.43
N ASN A 71 1.40 10.29 2.69
CA ASN A 71 2.14 10.99 3.74
C ASN A 71 1.27 11.86 4.66
N ARG A 72 -0.06 11.68 4.68
CA ARG A 72 -0.91 12.31 5.69
C ARG A 72 -0.49 11.87 7.10
N ASN A 73 -0.84 12.66 8.10
CA ASN A 73 -0.52 12.41 9.51
C ASN A 73 0.98 12.36 9.83
N LYS A 74 1.84 12.93 8.94
CA LYS A 74 3.27 13.05 9.19
C LYS A 74 3.68 14.50 9.44
N ARG A 75 4.73 14.69 10.23
CA ARG A 75 5.55 15.89 10.26
C ARG A 75 6.77 15.68 9.38
N SER A 76 7.37 16.71 8.81
CA SER A 76 8.58 16.60 8.01
C SER A 76 9.75 17.36 8.64
N VAL A 77 10.90 16.70 8.71
CA VAL A 77 12.21 17.28 8.97
C VAL A 77 13.12 17.04 7.76
N ALA A 78 13.70 18.10 7.22
CA ALA A 78 14.61 17.99 6.07
C ALA A 78 16.07 18.11 6.53
N LEU A 79 16.85 17.04 6.34
CA LEU A 79 18.23 16.92 6.80
C LEU A 79 19.16 16.44 5.67
N ASP A 80 20.33 17.03 5.56
CA ASP A 80 21.41 16.47 4.71
C ASP A 80 22.18 15.39 5.46
N LEU A 81 21.79 14.14 5.28
CA LEU A 81 22.47 12.99 5.88
C LEU A 81 23.85 12.67 5.29
N LYS A 82 24.35 13.47 4.36
CA LYS A 82 25.75 13.41 3.91
C LYS A 82 26.65 14.30 4.77
N SER A 83 26.11 15.36 5.37
CA SER A 83 26.82 16.24 6.29
C SER A 83 26.96 15.58 7.67
N ALA A 84 27.99 15.99 8.44
CA ALA A 84 28.16 15.55 9.82
C ALA A 84 27.02 16.07 10.71
N ASP A 85 26.68 17.34 10.56
CA ASP A 85 25.66 18.02 11.37
C ASP A 85 24.27 17.44 11.14
N GLY A 86 23.90 17.11 9.88
CA GLY A 86 22.62 16.46 9.57
C GLY A 86 22.53 15.03 10.14
N LYS A 87 23.65 14.28 10.13
CA LYS A 87 23.71 12.97 10.79
C LYS A 87 23.58 13.09 12.31
N ASP A 88 24.23 14.08 12.90
CA ASP A 88 24.17 14.30 14.36
C ASP A 88 22.73 14.73 14.76
N ALA A 89 22.08 15.56 13.95
CA ALA A 89 20.68 15.89 14.16
C ALA A 89 19.80 14.64 14.13
N LEU A 90 19.95 13.75 13.16
CA LEU A 90 19.20 12.50 13.11
C LEU A 90 19.47 11.60 14.32
N ARG A 91 20.74 11.51 14.79
CA ARG A 91 21.08 10.70 15.97
C ARG A 91 20.36 11.18 17.23
N GLU A 92 20.23 12.49 17.41
CA GLU A 92 19.46 13.02 18.55
C GLU A 92 17.97 12.65 18.43
N LEU A 93 17.37 12.70 17.23
CA LEU A 93 15.99 12.24 17.03
C LEU A 93 15.83 10.74 17.37
N VAL A 94 16.82 9.90 17.05
CA VAL A 94 16.80 8.46 17.34
C VAL A 94 16.75 8.17 18.84
N ARG A 95 17.31 9.01 19.71
CA ARG A 95 17.30 8.81 21.15
C ARG A 95 15.91 8.68 21.75
N THR A 96 14.93 9.37 21.15
CA THR A 96 13.54 9.41 21.60
C THR A 96 12.58 8.67 20.68
N ALA A 97 13.07 8.07 19.62
CA ALA A 97 12.25 7.33 18.66
C ALA A 97 11.93 5.93 19.16
N ASP A 98 10.73 5.47 18.87
CA ASP A 98 10.30 4.09 19.12
C ASP A 98 10.57 3.18 17.93
N VAL A 99 10.34 3.73 16.72
CA VAL A 99 10.48 3.01 15.45
C VAL A 99 11.34 3.83 14.49
N PHE A 100 12.27 3.17 13.82
CA PHE A 100 13.00 3.71 12.67
C PHE A 100 12.69 2.85 11.46
N LEU A 101 12.19 3.44 10.39
CA LEU A 101 11.77 2.75 9.18
C LEU A 101 12.52 3.29 7.96
N GLN A 102 13.10 2.39 7.16
CA GLN A 102 13.81 2.74 5.94
C GLN A 102 13.62 1.66 4.85
N ASN A 103 13.77 2.08 3.59
CA ASN A 103 13.77 1.19 2.43
C ASN A 103 14.92 1.50 1.46
N TYR A 104 16.08 1.86 1.99
CA TYR A 104 17.28 2.08 1.21
C TYR A 104 17.76 0.76 0.56
N ARG A 105 18.47 0.89 -0.55
CA ARG A 105 19.19 -0.26 -1.12
C ARG A 105 20.19 -0.82 -0.10
N PRO A 106 20.39 -2.14 -0.06
CA PRO A 106 21.34 -2.75 0.87
C PRO A 106 22.70 -2.06 0.90
N GLY A 107 23.21 -1.82 2.11
CA GLY A 107 24.48 -1.12 2.34
C GLY A 107 24.39 0.42 2.35
N VAL A 108 23.31 1.05 1.92
CA VAL A 108 23.17 2.52 1.99
C VAL A 108 23.02 3.00 3.42
N ALA A 109 22.17 2.35 4.21
CA ALA A 109 22.00 2.68 5.63
C ALA A 109 23.32 2.64 6.41
N ALA A 110 24.13 1.62 6.19
CA ALA A 110 25.47 1.52 6.82
C ALA A 110 26.41 2.68 6.40
N ARG A 111 26.43 3.04 5.12
CA ARG A 111 27.24 4.20 4.66
C ARG A 111 26.80 5.52 5.27
N LEU A 112 25.52 5.65 5.54
CA LEU A 112 24.96 6.84 6.21
C LEU A 112 25.14 6.80 7.73
N GLY A 113 25.49 5.64 8.31
CA GLY A 113 25.60 5.43 9.77
C GLY A 113 24.23 5.39 10.44
N VAL A 114 23.22 4.89 9.72
CA VAL A 114 21.82 4.74 10.18
C VAL A 114 21.35 3.28 10.06
N ASP A 115 22.27 2.33 10.03
CA ASP A 115 21.98 0.90 10.10
C ASP A 115 21.55 0.50 11.51
N TYR A 116 21.00 -0.72 11.64
CA TYR A 116 20.47 -1.21 12.91
C TYR A 116 21.48 -1.17 14.07
N GLU A 117 22.71 -1.65 13.86
CA GLU A 117 23.71 -1.69 14.92
C GLU A 117 24.13 -0.28 15.36
N SER A 118 24.28 0.64 14.42
CA SER A 118 24.58 2.05 14.70
C SER A 118 23.47 2.71 15.53
N LEU A 119 22.20 2.49 15.17
CA LEU A 119 21.06 3.11 15.88
C LEU A 119 20.74 2.41 17.20
N ARG A 120 20.90 1.10 17.29
CA ARG A 120 20.75 0.33 18.53
C ARG A 120 21.77 0.76 19.59
N ALA A 121 22.97 1.11 19.18
CA ALA A 121 23.99 1.64 20.10
C ALA A 121 23.57 2.97 20.76
N ILE A 122 22.73 3.78 20.07
CA ILE A 122 22.16 5.04 20.58
C ILE A 122 20.90 4.79 21.40
N ASN A 123 20.02 3.91 20.89
CA ASN A 123 18.74 3.57 21.51
C ASN A 123 18.52 2.06 21.46
N PRO A 124 18.87 1.31 22.52
CA PRO A 124 18.71 -0.15 22.57
C PRO A 124 17.25 -0.63 22.47
N ARG A 125 16.30 0.26 22.67
CA ARG A 125 14.87 -0.05 22.58
C ARG A 125 14.28 0.20 21.19
N ILE A 126 15.07 0.66 20.23
CA ILE A 126 14.61 0.98 18.88
C ILE A 126 14.08 -0.26 18.16
N ILE A 127 12.92 -0.13 17.56
CA ILE A 127 12.42 -1.07 16.56
C ILE A 127 12.88 -0.56 15.20
N TYR A 128 13.79 -1.31 14.58
CA TYR A 128 14.35 -0.94 13.29
C TYR A 128 13.71 -1.76 12.18
N VAL A 129 13.05 -1.08 11.24
CA VAL A 129 12.38 -1.72 10.10
C VAL A 129 13.19 -1.50 8.83
N SER A 130 13.66 -2.58 8.23
CA SER A 130 14.38 -2.56 6.95
C SER A 130 13.51 -3.21 5.87
N ILE A 131 13.12 -2.42 4.86
CA ILE A 131 12.38 -2.90 3.70
C ILE A 131 13.33 -2.99 2.51
N SER A 132 13.32 -4.13 1.82
CA SER A 132 14.15 -4.38 0.62
C SER A 132 13.35 -5.07 -0.48
N GLY A 133 13.89 -5.11 -1.70
CA GLY A 133 13.24 -5.85 -2.80
C GLY A 133 13.31 -7.36 -2.62
N TYR A 134 14.48 -7.88 -2.24
CA TYR A 134 14.79 -9.32 -2.26
C TYR A 134 15.51 -9.81 -0.99
N GLY A 135 15.57 -9.01 0.05
CA GLY A 135 16.30 -9.31 1.28
C GLY A 135 17.67 -8.62 1.36
N GLU A 136 18.25 -8.63 2.56
CA GLU A 136 19.54 -8.02 2.87
C GLU A 136 20.75 -8.91 2.50
N SER A 137 20.49 -10.14 2.08
CA SER A 137 21.49 -11.16 1.72
C SER A 137 21.01 -12.01 0.54
N GLY A 138 21.83 -12.94 0.08
CA GLY A 138 21.47 -13.88 -0.97
C GLY A 138 21.76 -13.37 -2.39
N PRO A 139 21.42 -14.17 -3.43
CA PRO A 139 21.88 -13.94 -4.80
C PRO A 139 21.26 -12.70 -5.47
N TYR A 140 20.17 -12.16 -4.94
CA TYR A 140 19.44 -11.02 -5.51
C TYR A 140 19.56 -9.74 -4.68
N ARG A 141 20.39 -9.75 -3.64
CA ARG A 141 20.57 -8.64 -2.70
C ARG A 141 20.76 -7.29 -3.40
N ASP A 142 21.59 -7.25 -4.43
CA ASP A 142 21.97 -6.01 -5.12
C ASP A 142 21.09 -5.69 -6.35
N ARG A 143 20.08 -6.54 -6.64
CA ARG A 143 19.13 -6.26 -7.71
C ARG A 143 18.18 -5.11 -7.32
N PRO A 144 17.78 -4.28 -8.30
CA PRO A 144 16.76 -3.26 -8.03
C PRO A 144 15.42 -3.93 -7.70
N GLY A 145 14.93 -3.69 -6.48
CA GLY A 145 13.55 -4.04 -6.09
C GLY A 145 12.60 -2.95 -6.56
N GLN A 146 11.59 -3.34 -7.35
CA GLN A 146 10.57 -2.45 -7.85
C GLN A 146 9.30 -3.27 -8.08
N ASP A 147 8.14 -2.68 -7.86
CA ASP A 147 6.84 -3.35 -7.85
C ASP A 147 6.63 -4.33 -9.02
N LEU A 148 6.75 -3.84 -10.27
CA LEU A 148 6.55 -4.65 -11.47
C LEU A 148 7.52 -5.84 -11.55
N LEU A 149 8.79 -5.65 -11.17
CA LEU A 149 9.80 -6.70 -11.22
C LEU A 149 9.51 -7.79 -10.19
N VAL A 150 9.07 -7.40 -9.02
CA VAL A 150 8.69 -8.34 -7.95
C VAL A 150 7.42 -9.10 -8.33
N GLN A 151 6.39 -8.44 -8.87
CA GLN A 151 5.21 -9.11 -9.40
C GLN A 151 5.60 -10.16 -10.46
N ALA A 152 6.51 -9.82 -11.40
CA ALA A 152 6.96 -10.75 -12.44
C ALA A 152 7.66 -11.99 -11.87
N MET A 153 8.46 -11.82 -10.81
CA MET A 153 9.22 -12.92 -10.20
C MET A 153 8.40 -13.77 -9.22
N SER A 154 7.28 -13.28 -8.74
CA SER A 154 6.45 -13.95 -7.72
C SER A 154 5.55 -15.06 -8.27
N GLY A 155 5.40 -15.18 -9.61
CA GLY A 155 4.44 -16.08 -10.24
C GLY A 155 3.01 -15.51 -10.36
N ALA A 156 2.70 -14.37 -9.73
CA ALA A 156 1.36 -13.78 -9.69
C ALA A 156 0.80 -13.46 -11.09
N MET A 157 1.65 -13.02 -12.02
CA MET A 157 1.23 -12.62 -13.39
C MET A 157 0.67 -13.75 -14.24
N LEU A 158 0.85 -15.01 -13.84
CA LEU A 158 0.33 -16.18 -14.54
C LEU A 158 -0.90 -16.79 -13.87
N SER A 159 -1.43 -16.18 -12.81
CA SER A 159 -2.54 -16.72 -12.03
C SER A 159 -3.92 -16.50 -12.67
N ALA A 160 -4.01 -15.66 -13.69
CA ALA A 160 -5.24 -15.33 -14.40
C ALA A 160 -4.98 -15.14 -15.91
N GLY A 161 -6.06 -14.95 -16.68
CA GLY A 161 -6.00 -14.71 -18.12
C GLY A 161 -6.09 -15.98 -18.96
N ARG A 162 -5.72 -15.87 -20.24
CA ARG A 162 -5.80 -16.93 -21.27
C ARG A 162 -4.47 -17.61 -21.47
N ALA A 163 -4.50 -18.92 -21.82
CA ALA A 163 -3.32 -19.58 -22.37
C ALA A 163 -2.88 -18.89 -23.66
N GLY A 164 -1.60 -18.58 -23.76
CA GLY A 164 -1.04 -17.88 -24.93
C GLY A 164 -1.07 -16.35 -24.87
N ASP A 165 -1.87 -15.74 -23.99
CA ASP A 165 -1.77 -14.29 -23.73
C ASP A 165 -0.49 -13.96 -22.96
N GLU A 166 0.00 -12.73 -23.13
CA GLU A 166 1.11 -12.22 -22.32
C GLU A 166 0.76 -12.25 -20.83
N PRO A 167 1.73 -12.50 -19.93
CA PRO A 167 1.53 -12.36 -18.50
C PRO A 167 1.12 -10.93 -18.16
N SER A 168 0.08 -10.76 -17.34
CA SER A 168 -0.43 -9.44 -16.98
C SER A 168 -0.13 -9.11 -15.52
N PRO A 169 0.52 -7.97 -15.22
CA PRO A 169 0.65 -7.48 -13.86
C PRO A 169 -0.72 -7.00 -13.33
N ALA A 170 -0.87 -6.96 -12.03
CA ALA A 170 -1.93 -6.17 -11.42
C ALA A 170 -1.75 -4.70 -11.83
N GLY A 171 -2.84 -4.02 -12.13
CA GLY A 171 -2.82 -2.59 -12.49
C GLY A 171 -2.49 -1.66 -11.32
N GLN A 172 -2.38 -2.21 -10.11
CA GLN A 172 -2.01 -1.50 -8.88
C GLN A 172 -0.56 -1.85 -8.51
N TYR A 173 0.05 -1.03 -7.66
CA TYR A 173 1.34 -1.30 -7.03
C TYR A 173 1.17 -2.38 -5.93
N LEU A 174 0.88 -3.61 -6.36
CA LEU A 174 0.52 -4.73 -5.48
C LEU A 174 1.66 -5.13 -4.54
N ALA A 175 2.88 -5.20 -5.07
CA ALA A 175 4.05 -5.60 -4.30
C ALA A 175 4.39 -4.55 -3.23
N ASP A 176 4.34 -3.26 -3.59
CA ASP A 176 4.52 -2.17 -2.63
C ASP A 176 3.44 -2.18 -1.55
N ALA A 177 2.17 -2.34 -1.92
CA ALA A 177 1.05 -2.27 -1.00
C ALA A 177 1.05 -3.41 0.03
N ILE A 178 1.31 -4.65 -0.41
CA ILE A 178 1.40 -5.79 0.51
C ILE A 178 2.64 -5.70 1.41
N THR A 179 3.76 -5.21 0.87
CA THR A 179 4.98 -4.96 1.64
C THR A 179 4.75 -3.91 2.73
N ALA A 180 4.02 -2.83 2.41
CA ALA A 180 3.64 -1.83 3.40
C ALA A 180 2.79 -2.43 4.52
N SER A 181 1.83 -3.30 4.18
CA SER A 181 0.99 -3.99 5.16
C SER A 181 1.82 -4.92 6.04
N THR A 182 2.71 -5.71 5.47
CA THR A 182 3.62 -6.61 6.20
C THR A 182 4.57 -5.83 7.11
N ALA A 183 5.11 -4.69 6.66
CA ALA A 183 5.96 -3.84 7.49
C ALA A 183 5.18 -3.23 8.66
N PHE A 184 3.96 -2.75 8.42
CA PHE A 184 3.06 -2.26 9.46
C PHE A 184 2.75 -3.34 10.51
N GLU A 185 2.39 -4.55 10.09
CA GLU A 185 2.17 -5.71 10.98
C GLU A 185 3.43 -6.06 11.79
N GLY A 186 4.59 -6.06 11.14
CA GLY A 186 5.89 -6.27 11.79
C GLY A 186 6.19 -5.24 12.87
N VAL A 187 5.87 -3.96 12.63
CA VAL A 187 6.00 -2.89 13.64
C VAL A 187 5.09 -3.17 14.83
N LEU A 188 3.81 -3.48 14.60
CA LEU A 188 2.87 -3.76 15.69
C LEU A 188 3.30 -4.96 16.53
N ALA A 189 3.76 -6.04 15.90
CA ALA A 189 4.27 -7.21 16.58
C ALA A 189 5.53 -6.90 17.41
N ALA A 190 6.45 -6.10 16.86
CA ALA A 190 7.67 -5.68 17.55
C ALA A 190 7.37 -4.71 18.72
N LEU A 191 6.41 -3.79 18.58
CA LEU A 191 5.93 -2.95 19.68
C LEU A 191 5.35 -3.81 20.81
N LEU A 192 4.48 -4.77 20.48
CA LEU A 192 3.91 -5.68 21.48
C LEU A 192 5.00 -6.52 22.21
N HIS A 193 6.02 -6.98 21.48
CA HIS A 193 7.17 -7.64 22.08
C HIS A 193 7.89 -6.70 23.04
N ARG A 194 8.19 -5.49 22.63
CA ARG A 194 8.89 -4.48 23.43
C ARG A 194 8.11 -4.08 24.69
N GLU A 195 6.79 -3.97 24.61
CA GLU A 195 5.96 -3.71 25.80
C GLU A 195 6.07 -4.83 26.86
N ARG A 196 6.30 -6.05 26.45
CA ARG A 196 6.43 -7.21 27.34
C ARG A 196 7.86 -7.42 27.88
N THR A 197 8.87 -7.08 27.09
CA THR A 197 10.28 -7.42 27.39
C THR A 197 11.16 -6.22 27.69
N GLY A 198 10.76 -5.04 27.23
CA GLY A 198 11.58 -3.84 27.23
C GLY A 198 12.58 -3.74 26.08
N GLU A 199 12.67 -4.74 25.19
CA GLU A 199 13.71 -4.86 24.17
C GLU A 199 13.18 -4.47 22.77
N GLY A 200 13.94 -3.60 22.07
CA GLY A 200 13.77 -3.34 20.65
C GLY A 200 14.34 -4.47 19.78
N GLN A 201 14.05 -4.45 18.47
CA GLN A 201 14.55 -5.46 17.54
C GLN A 201 14.63 -4.98 16.10
N LEU A 202 15.37 -5.71 15.28
CA LEU A 202 15.37 -5.58 13.84
C LEU A 202 14.17 -6.34 13.25
N VAL A 203 13.42 -5.67 12.39
CA VAL A 203 12.35 -6.25 11.56
C VAL A 203 12.77 -6.10 10.10
N THR A 204 13.00 -7.20 9.42
CA THR A 204 13.30 -7.19 7.98
C THR A 204 12.10 -7.63 7.18
N VAL A 205 11.76 -6.87 6.16
CA VAL A 205 10.68 -7.19 5.21
C VAL A 205 11.25 -7.08 3.80
N ASN A 206 10.98 -8.07 2.96
CA ASN A 206 11.29 -7.92 1.55
C ASN A 206 10.05 -8.12 0.68
N MET A 207 10.04 -7.44 -0.45
CA MET A 207 8.88 -7.38 -1.33
C MET A 207 8.56 -8.75 -1.94
N LEU A 208 9.58 -9.53 -2.31
CA LEU A 208 9.36 -10.85 -2.94
C LEU A 208 8.68 -11.82 -1.98
N ASP A 209 9.12 -11.89 -0.72
CA ASP A 209 8.52 -12.75 0.29
C ASP A 209 7.10 -12.29 0.63
N ALA A 210 6.87 -10.97 0.72
CA ALA A 210 5.55 -10.42 0.99
C ALA A 210 4.54 -10.82 -0.11
N VAL A 211 4.90 -10.66 -1.39
CA VAL A 211 4.03 -11.08 -2.52
C VAL A 211 3.90 -12.60 -2.60
N THR A 212 4.96 -13.34 -2.29
CA THR A 212 4.93 -14.80 -2.25
C THR A 212 3.97 -15.30 -1.17
N THR A 213 4.03 -14.71 0.02
CA THR A 213 3.14 -15.04 1.14
C THR A 213 1.69 -14.68 0.87
N LEU A 214 1.42 -13.60 0.13
CA LEU A 214 0.07 -13.25 -0.33
C LEU A 214 -0.58 -14.39 -1.12
N GLN A 215 0.21 -15.17 -1.86
CA GLN A 215 -0.23 -16.31 -2.68
C GLN A 215 -0.21 -17.64 -1.91
N MET A 216 -0.42 -17.62 -0.60
CA MET A 216 -0.33 -18.80 0.28
C MET A 216 -1.17 -19.98 -0.24
N GLN A 217 -2.42 -19.73 -0.63
CA GLN A 217 -3.34 -20.74 -1.12
C GLN A 217 -2.89 -21.29 -2.48
N GLU A 218 -2.59 -20.42 -3.42
CA GLU A 218 -2.22 -20.77 -4.81
C GLU A 218 -0.92 -21.56 -4.85
N LEU A 219 0.08 -21.12 -4.13
CA LEU A 219 1.36 -21.82 -4.01
C LEU A 219 1.20 -23.18 -3.32
N SER A 220 0.31 -23.31 -2.33
CA SER A 220 0.05 -24.60 -1.69
C SER A 220 -0.62 -25.59 -2.63
N VAL A 221 -1.48 -25.15 -3.57
CA VAL A 221 -2.03 -26.00 -4.61
C VAL A 221 -0.93 -26.56 -5.50
N PHE A 222 0.10 -25.77 -5.81
CA PHE A 222 1.26 -26.22 -6.58
C PHE A 222 2.20 -27.08 -5.75
N THR A 223 2.68 -26.57 -4.58
CA THR A 223 3.77 -27.20 -3.82
C THR A 223 3.34 -28.43 -3.05
N VAL A 224 2.09 -28.46 -2.56
CA VAL A 224 1.53 -29.59 -1.79
C VAL A 224 0.61 -30.44 -2.66
N GLY A 225 -0.25 -29.81 -3.45
CA GLY A 225 -1.22 -30.49 -4.31
C GLY A 225 -0.63 -31.00 -5.63
N GLY A 226 0.56 -30.59 -6.02
CA GLY A 226 1.23 -30.99 -7.25
C GLY A 226 0.52 -30.54 -8.54
N LYS A 227 -0.39 -29.56 -8.44
CA LYS A 227 -1.14 -29.05 -9.59
C LYS A 227 -0.34 -27.95 -10.29
N PRO A 228 -0.07 -28.05 -11.61
CA PRO A 228 0.63 -27.01 -12.34
C PRO A 228 -0.19 -25.72 -12.42
N GLN A 229 0.49 -24.57 -12.53
CA GLN A 229 -0.13 -23.27 -12.76
C GLN A 229 -0.39 -23.12 -14.27
N GLU A 230 -1.55 -23.58 -14.73
CA GLU A 230 -1.91 -23.58 -16.15
C GLU A 230 -3.14 -22.71 -16.42
N ARG A 231 -2.99 -21.75 -17.33
CA ARG A 231 -4.11 -20.96 -17.85
C ARG A 231 -4.85 -21.77 -18.92
N SER A 232 -6.17 -21.68 -18.96
CA SER A 232 -7.00 -22.34 -19.95
C SER A 232 -7.17 -21.51 -21.23
N ALA A 233 -7.82 -22.10 -22.27
CA ALA A 233 -8.01 -21.44 -23.57
C ALA A 233 -8.94 -20.22 -23.47
N GLU A 234 -9.89 -20.23 -22.52
CA GLU A 234 -10.72 -19.06 -22.24
C GLU A 234 -10.12 -18.21 -21.11
N ALA A 235 -10.46 -16.90 -21.11
CA ALA A 235 -10.01 -15.98 -20.08
C ALA A 235 -10.65 -16.29 -18.73
N ILE A 236 -9.82 -16.69 -17.77
CA ILE A 236 -10.25 -17.05 -16.42
C ILE A 236 -9.72 -16.05 -15.40
N ALA A 237 -10.46 -15.81 -14.35
CA ALA A 237 -10.03 -14.93 -13.27
C ALA A 237 -9.01 -15.60 -12.33
N HIS A 238 -8.97 -16.95 -12.28
CA HIS A 238 -8.09 -17.68 -11.36
C HIS A 238 -7.80 -19.11 -11.85
N VAL A 239 -6.51 -19.46 -11.96
CA VAL A 239 -6.07 -20.77 -12.52
C VAL A 239 -6.53 -21.98 -11.71
N TYR A 240 -6.73 -21.85 -10.42
CA TYR A 240 -7.09 -22.93 -9.50
C TYR A 240 -8.56 -22.89 -9.05
N ILE A 241 -9.43 -22.23 -9.80
CA ILE A 241 -10.86 -22.23 -9.52
C ILE A 241 -11.64 -22.79 -10.71
N ARG A 242 -12.66 -23.61 -10.43
CA ARG A 242 -13.55 -24.18 -11.42
C ARG A 242 -14.45 -23.12 -12.08
N ALA A 243 -14.93 -23.40 -13.28
CA ALA A 243 -15.91 -22.54 -13.94
C ALA A 243 -17.34 -22.73 -13.36
N PRO A 244 -18.21 -21.68 -13.47
CA PRO A 244 -17.86 -20.35 -13.95
C PRO A 244 -17.16 -19.52 -12.86
N TYR A 245 -16.05 -18.91 -13.19
CA TYR A 245 -15.35 -17.98 -12.31
C TYR A 245 -14.57 -16.98 -13.18
N GLY A 246 -15.13 -15.83 -13.43
CA GLY A 246 -14.52 -14.91 -14.40
C GLY A 246 -15.26 -13.60 -14.57
N VAL A 247 -14.74 -12.79 -15.49
CA VAL A 247 -15.33 -11.53 -15.93
C VAL A 247 -15.94 -11.74 -17.30
N PHE A 248 -17.20 -11.36 -17.45
CA PHE A 248 -17.99 -11.56 -18.66
C PHE A 248 -18.50 -10.23 -19.20
N ARG A 249 -18.43 -10.08 -20.54
CA ARG A 249 -18.99 -8.93 -21.22
C ARG A 249 -20.52 -9.01 -21.22
N THR A 250 -21.16 -7.86 -21.01
CA THR A 250 -22.60 -7.65 -21.18
C THR A 250 -22.85 -6.66 -22.33
N SER A 251 -24.10 -6.29 -22.60
CA SER A 251 -24.40 -5.34 -23.67
C SER A 251 -23.91 -3.91 -23.39
N ASP A 252 -23.70 -3.54 -22.10
CA ASP A 252 -23.33 -2.21 -21.63
C ASP A 252 -22.05 -2.14 -20.78
N GLY A 253 -21.40 -3.27 -20.52
CA GLY A 253 -20.20 -3.29 -19.68
C GLY A 253 -19.70 -4.68 -19.38
N PHE A 254 -19.43 -4.96 -18.10
CA PHE A 254 -18.93 -6.24 -17.63
C PHE A 254 -19.52 -6.60 -16.26
N VAL A 255 -19.68 -7.91 -16.05
CA VAL A 255 -19.99 -8.48 -14.73
C VAL A 255 -18.93 -9.50 -14.32
N ALA A 256 -18.66 -9.59 -13.03
CA ALA A 256 -17.90 -10.68 -12.43
C ALA A 256 -18.88 -11.73 -11.90
N LEU A 257 -18.64 -13.00 -12.24
CA LEU A 257 -19.45 -14.13 -11.80
C LEU A 257 -18.56 -15.14 -11.08
N ALA A 258 -19.00 -15.59 -9.91
CA ALA A 258 -18.26 -16.54 -9.06
C ALA A 258 -19.16 -17.65 -8.54
N PHE A 259 -18.73 -18.91 -8.66
CA PHE A 259 -19.36 -20.08 -8.05
C PHE A 259 -20.87 -20.19 -8.33
N ALA A 260 -21.25 -20.55 -9.53
CA ALA A 260 -22.64 -20.89 -9.82
C ALA A 260 -22.86 -22.41 -9.82
N ASP A 261 -24.05 -22.85 -9.40
CA ASP A 261 -24.56 -24.15 -9.79
C ASP A 261 -24.84 -24.11 -11.29
N LEU A 262 -24.31 -25.09 -12.06
CA LEU A 262 -24.38 -25.06 -13.52
C LEU A 262 -25.80 -25.30 -14.04
N HIS A 263 -26.59 -26.14 -13.36
CA HIS A 263 -27.96 -26.39 -13.76
C HIS A 263 -28.81 -25.12 -13.58
N LEU A 264 -28.76 -24.50 -12.40
CA LEU A 264 -29.46 -23.26 -12.13
C LEU A 264 -29.00 -22.13 -13.07
N LEU A 265 -27.69 -22.01 -13.30
CA LEU A 265 -27.17 -21.02 -14.25
C LEU A 265 -27.71 -21.26 -15.66
N GLY A 266 -27.72 -22.52 -16.12
CA GLY A 266 -28.21 -22.91 -17.42
C GLY A 266 -29.69 -22.56 -17.63
N GLU A 267 -30.53 -22.80 -16.62
CA GLU A 267 -31.94 -22.40 -16.66
C GLU A 267 -32.11 -20.87 -16.79
N LEU A 268 -31.36 -20.09 -16.00
CA LEU A 268 -31.51 -18.64 -15.95
C LEU A 268 -30.96 -17.93 -17.17
N ILE A 269 -29.90 -18.46 -17.81
CA ILE A 269 -29.32 -17.87 -19.03
C ILE A 269 -29.79 -18.54 -20.31
N ASP A 270 -30.74 -19.48 -20.24
CA ASP A 270 -31.24 -20.27 -21.34
C ASP A 270 -30.11 -21.04 -22.09
N GLU A 271 -29.27 -21.77 -21.34
CA GLU A 271 -28.20 -22.64 -21.86
C GLU A 271 -28.48 -24.12 -21.50
N PRO A 272 -29.23 -24.85 -22.35
CA PRO A 272 -29.66 -26.23 -22.07
C PRO A 272 -28.51 -27.23 -21.99
N ALA A 273 -27.31 -26.90 -22.49
CA ALA A 273 -26.15 -27.77 -22.36
C ALA A 273 -25.70 -27.99 -20.91
N PHE A 274 -26.08 -27.09 -19.98
CA PHE A 274 -25.74 -27.21 -18.58
C PHE A 274 -26.70 -28.14 -17.81
N GLU A 275 -27.79 -28.57 -18.44
CA GLU A 275 -28.72 -29.53 -17.84
C GLU A 275 -27.99 -30.87 -17.52
N GLY A 276 -28.09 -31.29 -16.26
CA GLY A 276 -27.46 -32.51 -15.78
C GLY A 276 -25.94 -32.44 -15.55
N TRP A 277 -25.31 -31.28 -15.72
CA TRP A 277 -23.89 -31.12 -15.39
C TRP A 277 -23.70 -30.91 -13.89
N ASN A 278 -22.73 -31.65 -13.33
CA ASN A 278 -22.30 -31.50 -11.96
C ASN A 278 -21.25 -30.39 -11.86
N SER A 279 -21.53 -29.34 -11.12
CA SER A 279 -20.65 -28.17 -10.98
C SER A 279 -19.25 -28.52 -10.47
N GLU A 280 -19.11 -29.55 -9.63
CA GLU A 280 -17.81 -29.97 -9.08
C GLU A 280 -16.98 -30.82 -10.05
N VAL A 281 -17.58 -31.43 -11.05
CA VAL A 281 -16.92 -32.28 -12.04
C VAL A 281 -16.74 -31.52 -13.35
N GLU A 282 -17.85 -31.10 -13.97
CA GLU A 282 -17.83 -30.39 -15.26
C GLU A 282 -17.21 -29.00 -15.12
N GLY A 283 -17.34 -28.34 -13.97
CA GLY A 283 -16.67 -27.06 -13.70
C GLY A 283 -15.15 -27.11 -13.91
N TRP A 284 -14.53 -28.27 -13.75
CA TRP A 284 -13.12 -28.50 -14.04
C TRP A 284 -12.89 -29.08 -15.44
N THR A 285 -13.62 -30.12 -15.81
CA THR A 285 -13.36 -30.89 -17.05
C THR A 285 -13.84 -30.17 -18.29
N LYS A 286 -14.84 -29.28 -18.17
CA LYS A 286 -15.42 -28.50 -19.28
C LYS A 286 -15.26 -26.99 -19.06
N ARG A 287 -14.21 -26.58 -18.36
CA ARG A 287 -13.97 -25.23 -17.92
C ARG A 287 -14.10 -24.19 -19.06
N ASP A 288 -13.40 -24.40 -20.16
CA ASP A 288 -13.44 -23.50 -21.32
C ASP A 288 -14.81 -23.48 -22.00
N GLU A 289 -15.48 -24.64 -22.13
CA GLU A 289 -16.82 -24.72 -22.72
C GLU A 289 -17.84 -23.94 -21.87
N ILE A 290 -17.77 -24.05 -20.54
CA ILE A 290 -18.65 -23.31 -19.63
C ILE A 290 -18.43 -21.80 -19.77
N HIS A 291 -17.16 -21.37 -19.80
CA HIS A 291 -16.84 -19.95 -19.98
C HIS A 291 -17.34 -19.41 -21.32
N ALA A 292 -17.08 -20.12 -22.43
CA ALA A 292 -17.50 -19.70 -23.76
C ALA A 292 -19.04 -19.60 -23.88
N LYS A 293 -19.76 -20.60 -23.39
CA LYS A 293 -21.23 -20.63 -23.41
C LYS A 293 -21.82 -19.51 -22.52
N THR A 294 -21.32 -19.35 -21.31
CA THR A 294 -21.74 -18.26 -20.43
C THR A 294 -21.50 -16.90 -21.08
N ALA A 295 -20.31 -16.67 -21.62
CA ALA A 295 -19.97 -15.42 -22.32
C ALA A 295 -20.90 -15.14 -23.49
N ALA A 296 -21.23 -16.15 -24.29
CA ALA A 296 -22.15 -16.01 -25.44
C ALA A 296 -23.56 -15.58 -25.04
N LYS A 297 -24.02 -15.95 -23.84
CA LYS A 297 -25.36 -15.60 -23.34
C LYS A 297 -25.39 -14.22 -22.68
N LEU A 298 -24.37 -13.88 -21.88
CA LEU A 298 -24.39 -12.66 -21.08
C LEU A 298 -24.31 -11.37 -21.91
N VAL A 299 -23.78 -11.41 -23.14
CA VAL A 299 -23.76 -10.24 -24.05
C VAL A 299 -25.15 -9.76 -24.48
N ALA A 300 -26.20 -10.59 -24.32
CA ALA A 300 -27.55 -10.28 -24.79
C ALA A 300 -28.28 -9.20 -23.98
N ASN A 301 -27.91 -9.00 -22.71
CA ASN A 301 -28.57 -8.07 -21.82
C ASN A 301 -27.58 -7.20 -21.07
N THR A 302 -28.11 -6.20 -20.33
CA THR A 302 -27.33 -5.25 -19.53
C THR A 302 -26.74 -5.91 -18.29
N SER A 303 -25.70 -5.31 -17.74
CA SER A 303 -25.10 -5.73 -16.45
C SER A 303 -26.14 -5.78 -15.34
N GLN A 304 -26.97 -4.75 -15.22
CA GLN A 304 -28.02 -4.69 -14.19
C GLN A 304 -29.06 -5.81 -14.34
N HIS A 305 -29.49 -6.11 -15.59
CA HIS A 305 -30.40 -7.24 -15.83
C HIS A 305 -29.85 -8.55 -15.27
N TRP A 306 -28.57 -8.84 -15.55
CA TRP A 306 -27.95 -10.09 -15.08
C TRP A 306 -27.73 -10.09 -13.58
N ILE A 307 -27.38 -8.97 -12.97
CA ILE A 307 -27.22 -8.83 -11.52
C ILE A 307 -28.57 -9.10 -10.82
N ASP A 308 -29.66 -8.52 -11.33
CA ASP A 308 -30.98 -8.71 -10.73
C ASP A 308 -31.47 -10.16 -10.90
N LEU A 309 -31.32 -10.74 -12.08
CA LEU A 309 -31.77 -12.10 -12.38
C LEU A 309 -30.96 -13.16 -11.65
N LEU A 310 -29.63 -13.16 -11.83
CA LEU A 310 -28.76 -14.18 -11.28
C LEU A 310 -28.53 -13.97 -9.76
N GLY A 311 -28.35 -12.73 -9.35
CA GLY A 311 -28.19 -12.37 -7.94
C GLY A 311 -29.47 -12.63 -7.13
N GLY A 312 -30.65 -12.34 -7.72
CA GLY A 312 -31.95 -12.66 -7.15
C GLY A 312 -32.17 -14.17 -6.93
N ALA A 313 -31.54 -15.00 -7.76
CA ALA A 313 -31.52 -16.47 -7.61
C ALA A 313 -30.40 -17.00 -6.71
N GLY A 314 -29.59 -16.13 -6.10
CA GLY A 314 -28.50 -16.50 -5.18
C GLY A 314 -27.19 -16.83 -5.84
N ILE A 315 -27.01 -16.57 -7.15
CA ILE A 315 -25.74 -16.70 -7.84
C ILE A 315 -24.88 -15.49 -7.52
N TRP A 316 -23.59 -15.71 -7.24
CA TRP A 316 -22.66 -14.64 -6.90
C TRP A 316 -22.21 -13.87 -8.13
N ILE A 317 -22.81 -12.74 -8.34
CA ILE A 317 -22.56 -11.86 -9.48
C ILE A 317 -22.48 -10.39 -9.00
N GLY A 318 -21.64 -9.61 -9.62
CA GLY A 318 -21.52 -8.19 -9.33
C GLY A 318 -20.98 -7.40 -10.52
N PRO A 319 -21.13 -6.07 -10.50
CA PRO A 319 -20.63 -5.19 -11.55
C PRO A 319 -19.10 -5.11 -11.51
N VAL A 320 -18.50 -4.79 -12.66
CA VAL A 320 -17.09 -4.39 -12.74
C VAL A 320 -17.03 -2.87 -12.82
N TYR A 321 -16.54 -2.25 -11.75
CA TYR A 321 -16.48 -0.79 -11.61
C TYR A 321 -15.17 -0.20 -12.13
N GLY A 322 -15.28 1.01 -12.70
CA GLY A 322 -14.16 1.95 -12.77
C GLY A 322 -14.06 2.80 -11.50
N TYR A 323 -13.06 3.67 -11.43
CA TYR A 323 -12.87 4.54 -10.24
C TYR A 323 -14.02 5.55 -10.06
N ALA A 324 -14.66 6.02 -11.14
CA ALA A 324 -15.82 6.90 -11.07
C ALA A 324 -17.00 6.18 -10.39
N ASP A 325 -17.31 4.96 -10.84
CA ASP A 325 -18.38 4.16 -10.26
C ASP A 325 -18.14 3.85 -8.78
N LEU A 326 -16.88 3.51 -8.44
CA LEU A 326 -16.47 3.21 -7.05
C LEU A 326 -16.68 4.41 -6.13
N VAL A 327 -16.31 5.63 -6.56
CA VAL A 327 -16.41 6.84 -5.73
C VAL A 327 -17.86 7.19 -5.42
N ASP A 328 -18.79 6.88 -6.35
CA ASP A 328 -20.21 7.18 -6.23
C ASP A 328 -21.05 6.01 -5.67
N ASP A 329 -20.41 4.86 -5.37
CA ASP A 329 -21.09 3.67 -4.86
C ASP A 329 -21.66 3.89 -3.45
N PRO A 330 -22.97 3.58 -3.21
CA PRO A 330 -23.62 3.80 -1.93
C PRO A 330 -23.03 2.99 -0.78
N GLN A 331 -22.48 1.79 -1.02
CA GLN A 331 -21.84 1.00 0.03
C GLN A 331 -20.48 1.61 0.43
N ILE A 332 -19.72 2.13 -0.53
CA ILE A 332 -18.48 2.87 -0.31
C ILE A 332 -18.74 4.13 0.52
N ALA A 333 -19.80 4.86 0.19
CA ALA A 333 -20.24 6.04 0.95
C ALA A 333 -20.68 5.67 2.37
N HIS A 334 -21.48 4.61 2.53
CA HIS A 334 -21.93 4.10 3.83
C HIS A 334 -20.75 3.67 4.72
N ASN A 335 -19.76 3.01 4.16
CA ASN A 335 -18.57 2.54 4.89
C ASN A 335 -17.63 3.69 5.29
N GLY A 336 -17.78 4.89 4.74
CA GLY A 336 -16.85 5.99 4.94
C GLY A 336 -15.46 5.66 4.40
N THR A 337 -15.39 4.97 3.25
CA THR A 337 -14.13 4.49 2.67
C THR A 337 -13.17 5.61 2.33
N PHE A 338 -13.70 6.79 1.96
CA PHE A 338 -12.90 7.98 1.68
C PHE A 338 -12.85 8.90 2.88
N VAL A 339 -11.69 9.53 3.09
CA VAL A 339 -11.50 10.64 4.01
C VAL A 339 -11.28 11.92 3.22
N GLU A 340 -11.78 13.03 3.77
CA GLU A 340 -11.69 14.34 3.16
C GLU A 340 -11.10 15.33 4.17
N TYR A 341 -10.22 16.21 3.69
CA TYR A 341 -9.63 17.27 4.50
C TYR A 341 -9.16 18.43 3.61
N ASP A 342 -9.03 19.61 4.17
CA ASP A 342 -8.47 20.76 3.47
C ASP A 342 -6.97 20.88 3.75
N HIS A 343 -6.18 20.89 2.66
CA HIS A 343 -4.74 21.06 2.74
C HIS A 343 -4.38 22.53 2.45
N PRO A 344 -3.47 23.16 3.24
CA PRO A 344 -3.20 24.59 3.13
C PRO A 344 -2.68 25.06 1.76
N THR A 345 -2.05 24.17 0.99
CA THR A 345 -1.52 24.51 -0.34
C THR A 345 -2.21 23.77 -1.48
N GLU A 346 -2.80 22.61 -1.22
CA GLU A 346 -3.41 21.74 -2.25
C GLU A 346 -4.93 21.88 -2.33
N GLY A 347 -5.56 22.59 -1.37
CA GLY A 347 -7.00 22.73 -1.30
C GLY A 347 -7.69 21.48 -0.77
N HIS A 348 -8.90 21.20 -1.27
CA HIS A 348 -9.68 20.04 -0.84
C HIS A 348 -9.08 18.74 -1.33
N VAL A 349 -8.85 17.79 -0.41
CA VAL A 349 -8.23 16.48 -0.67
C VAL A 349 -9.21 15.39 -0.27
N LYS A 350 -9.52 14.49 -1.22
CA LYS A 350 -10.29 13.25 -1.00
C LYS A 350 -9.40 12.06 -1.33
N THR A 351 -9.16 11.19 -0.35
CA THR A 351 -8.31 10.00 -0.53
C THR A 351 -8.94 8.77 0.13
N PRO A 352 -8.57 7.54 -0.26
CA PRO A 352 -8.92 6.37 0.52
C PRO A 352 -8.49 6.54 1.98
N GLY A 353 -9.40 6.19 2.90
CA GLY A 353 -9.22 6.33 4.34
C GLY A 353 -8.69 5.06 5.00
N PHE A 354 -9.44 4.58 5.97
CA PHE A 354 -9.03 3.50 6.86
C PHE A 354 -9.84 2.23 6.55
N PRO A 355 -9.19 1.06 6.36
CA PRO A 355 -9.90 -0.19 6.06
C PRO A 355 -10.47 -0.88 7.31
N TYR A 356 -10.41 -0.23 8.47
CA TYR A 356 -10.88 -0.76 9.75
C TYR A 356 -11.44 0.35 10.64
N THR A 357 -12.31 -0.04 11.56
CA THR A 357 -12.88 0.84 12.60
C THR A 357 -12.55 0.30 13.98
N PHE A 358 -12.23 1.20 14.91
CA PHE A 358 -12.06 0.89 16.33
C PHE A 358 -13.09 1.64 17.15
N THR A 359 -13.82 0.95 18.02
CA THR A 359 -14.88 1.56 18.83
C THR A 359 -14.37 2.52 19.90
N LYS A 360 -13.11 2.43 20.29
CA LYS A 360 -12.49 3.24 21.35
C LYS A 360 -11.42 4.21 20.86
N THR A 361 -10.69 3.84 19.83
CA THR A 361 -9.54 4.58 19.28
C THR A 361 -9.65 4.66 17.77
N PRO A 362 -10.71 5.28 17.21
CA PRO A 362 -10.92 5.33 15.77
C PRO A 362 -9.72 6.00 15.09
N PRO A 363 -9.28 5.51 13.92
CA PRO A 363 -8.26 6.17 13.14
C PRO A 363 -8.76 7.54 12.67
N GLN A 364 -7.86 8.52 12.54
CA GLN A 364 -8.22 9.88 12.20
C GLN A 364 -7.20 10.52 11.27
N VAL A 365 -7.63 11.52 10.50
CA VAL A 365 -6.73 12.44 9.81
C VAL A 365 -6.48 13.63 10.73
N TYR A 366 -5.28 13.72 11.28
CA TYR A 366 -4.87 14.82 12.17
C TYR A 366 -4.28 16.00 11.39
N ARG A 367 -3.63 15.69 10.26
CA ARG A 367 -3.03 16.69 9.36
C ARG A 367 -2.87 16.13 7.95
N GLY A 368 -2.79 17.01 6.96
CA GLY A 368 -2.42 16.67 5.59
C GLY A 368 -0.96 16.22 5.48
N ALA A 369 -0.54 15.88 4.26
CA ALA A 369 0.86 15.57 3.98
C ALA A 369 1.73 16.82 4.14
N PRO A 370 2.91 16.75 4.80
CA PRO A 370 3.71 17.95 5.09
C PRO A 370 4.44 18.48 3.85
N LEU A 371 4.74 19.78 3.85
CA LEU A 371 5.75 20.36 2.95
C LEU A 371 7.15 19.89 3.35
N VAL A 372 8.14 20.08 2.46
CA VAL A 372 9.55 19.71 2.73
C VAL A 372 10.04 20.46 3.96
N GLY A 373 10.42 19.73 5.02
CA GLY A 373 10.96 20.31 6.23
C GLY A 373 10.02 21.28 6.96
N GLU A 374 8.71 21.22 6.72
CA GLU A 374 7.71 22.11 7.32
C GLU A 374 7.85 22.22 8.84
N HIS A 375 8.25 21.13 9.49
CA HIS A 375 8.34 21.04 10.94
C HIS A 375 9.79 20.95 11.44
N THR A 376 10.79 21.28 10.61
CA THR A 376 12.21 21.11 10.94
C THR A 376 12.58 21.83 12.25
N ARG A 377 12.19 23.08 12.41
CA ARG A 377 12.48 23.85 13.64
C ARG A 377 11.84 23.26 14.88
N GLU A 378 10.57 22.90 14.80
CA GLU A 378 9.80 22.29 15.88
C GLU A 378 10.43 20.95 16.32
N ILE A 379 10.70 20.06 15.36
CA ILE A 379 11.26 18.73 15.61
C ILE A 379 12.66 18.80 16.21
N LEU A 380 13.52 19.70 15.73
CA LEU A 380 14.85 19.90 16.26
C LEU A 380 14.81 20.49 17.68
N ALA A 381 13.90 21.44 17.96
CA ALA A 381 13.71 21.95 19.30
C ALA A 381 13.22 20.88 20.29
N GLU A 382 12.30 20.00 19.89
CA GLU A 382 11.87 18.84 20.67
C GLU A 382 13.03 17.85 20.96
N ALA A 383 14.01 17.76 20.05
CA ALA A 383 15.23 16.97 20.22
C ALA A 383 16.30 17.65 21.10
N GLY A 384 16.01 18.83 21.64
CA GLY A 384 16.89 19.55 22.57
C GLY A 384 17.88 20.51 21.90
N PHE A 385 17.68 20.82 20.61
CA PHE A 385 18.49 21.86 19.94
C PHE A 385 17.99 23.24 20.36
N ASP A 386 18.90 24.10 20.81
CA ASP A 386 18.58 25.49 21.04
C ASP A 386 18.37 26.26 19.71
N PRO A 387 17.70 27.42 19.74
CA PRO A 387 17.42 28.18 18.52
C PRO A 387 18.67 28.55 17.71
N GLU A 388 19.78 28.87 18.36
CA GLU A 388 21.03 29.26 17.71
C GLU A 388 21.61 28.09 16.91
N ARG A 389 21.59 26.88 17.48
CA ARG A 389 22.03 25.65 16.80
C ARG A 389 21.10 25.28 15.64
N VAL A 390 19.79 25.46 15.78
CA VAL A 390 18.84 25.25 14.66
C VAL A 390 19.10 26.23 13.54
N ASP A 391 19.35 27.52 13.82
CA ASP A 391 19.69 28.51 12.81
C ASP A 391 20.98 28.16 12.09
N ALA A 392 22.02 27.74 12.81
CA ALA A 392 23.28 27.31 12.22
C ALA A 392 23.11 26.10 11.26
N LEU A 393 22.25 25.12 11.60
CA LEU A 393 21.94 23.99 10.70
C LEU A 393 21.25 24.44 9.42
N LEU A 394 20.35 25.42 9.51
CA LEU A 394 19.67 25.99 8.35
C LEU A 394 20.60 26.83 7.48
N GLU A 395 21.44 27.68 8.09
CA GLU A 395 22.41 28.52 7.38
C GLU A 395 23.49 27.71 6.66
N SER A 396 23.95 26.60 7.28
CA SER A 396 24.94 25.69 6.67
C SER A 396 24.36 24.80 5.57
N GLY A 397 23.02 24.73 5.44
CA GLY A 397 22.32 23.80 4.54
C GLY A 397 22.29 22.35 5.02
N ALA A 398 22.71 22.08 6.26
CA ALA A 398 22.57 20.76 6.90
C ALA A 398 21.11 20.42 7.22
N ALA A 399 20.24 21.42 7.36
CA ALA A 399 18.81 21.29 7.45
C ALA A 399 18.12 22.29 6.50
N ALA A 400 16.85 22.06 6.18
CA ALA A 400 16.01 23.00 5.45
C ALA A 400 14.61 23.08 6.07
N THR A 401 13.94 24.21 5.80
CA THR A 401 12.53 24.40 6.18
C THR A 401 11.78 25.08 5.04
N THR A 402 10.48 24.78 4.94
CA THR A 402 9.58 25.38 3.94
C THR A 402 8.27 25.76 4.64
N THR A 403 7.67 26.85 4.21
CA THR A 403 6.36 27.30 4.70
C THR A 403 5.32 27.30 3.57
N ALA A 404 4.05 27.41 3.93
CA ALA A 404 2.97 27.53 2.94
C ALA A 404 3.12 28.78 2.06
N ALA A 405 3.78 29.82 2.56
CA ALA A 405 4.01 31.08 1.83
C ALA A 405 5.16 30.99 0.80
N ASP A 406 6.07 30.02 0.93
CA ASP A 406 7.19 29.87 0.01
C ASP A 406 6.71 29.49 -1.41
N PRO A 407 7.41 29.90 -2.47
CA PRO A 407 7.05 29.52 -3.83
C PRO A 407 7.12 27.99 -4.00
N ALA A 408 6.29 27.47 -4.91
CA ALA A 408 6.37 26.04 -5.27
C ALA A 408 7.80 25.70 -5.72
N PRO A 409 8.36 24.53 -5.35
CA PRO A 409 9.68 24.11 -5.78
C PRO A 409 9.74 24.11 -7.31
N ALA A 410 10.82 24.65 -7.88
CA ALA A 410 11.03 24.58 -9.31
C ALA A 410 11.04 23.10 -9.72
N SER A 411 10.15 22.73 -10.64
CA SER A 411 10.13 21.36 -11.17
C SER A 411 11.53 21.04 -11.69
N ALA A 412 12.17 20.02 -11.10
CA ALA A 412 13.41 19.49 -11.66
C ALA A 412 13.07 18.91 -13.05
N ARG A 413 13.24 19.76 -14.07
CA ARG A 413 13.27 19.31 -15.47
C ARG A 413 14.64 18.69 -15.67
N GLY A 414 14.71 17.40 -15.76
CA GLY A 414 15.87 16.62 -16.09
C GLY A 414 15.45 15.22 -16.43
#